data_afb34e4d8e586d60555efb1a7952511f
#
_entry.id   afb34e4d8e586d60555efb1a7952511f
#
_cell.length_a   1.000
_cell.length_b   1.000
_cell.length_c   1.000
_cell.angle_alpha   90.00
_cell.angle_beta   90.00
_cell.angle_gamma   90.00
#
_symmetry.space_group_name_H-M   'P 1'
#
loop_
_entity.id
_entity.type
_entity.pdbx_description
1 polymer ?
#
loop_
_entity_poly.entity_id
_entity_poly.type
_entity_poly.pdbx_seq_one_letter_code
_entity_poly.pdbx_strand_id
1 'polypeptide(L)'
;LTASLSMDNQINRSKQRLILPKNEKLVGVASSGKKGIKTINITSVSCFVAAACGANIAKACSHSTSSKTGSTDFLDICGININIPLKQKNDILNKYHISFFSIEDTTPNFAKVYGGVFYAPHAMSFGLAGLSFPIKIDCLAYGISHYNVKLSAEVLRKFGIKNALIYSCTYDGIHYLDELLPIGCANLIRIKNSIVERNISSDINEALSLEPYFDISYLKEKDNKLENVVASLKILKGEGNSSQIDAICINASIFLLLAGKVNTLKEGFYMAKDVLRTGIVWKNFLDVVDLYGGNRDNIEKMLTNSMSA
;
A
#
# COMPACT_ATOMS: atom_id res chain seq x y z
N LEU A 1 18.50 -9.15 7.78
CA LEU A 1 17.18 -9.01 8.38
C LEU A 1 17.15 -9.41 9.84
N THR A 2 17.67 -10.58 10.24
CA THR A 2 17.67 -11.01 11.65
C THR A 2 18.37 -10.00 12.55
N ALA A 3 19.57 -9.55 12.19
CA ALA A 3 20.30 -8.54 12.95
C ALA A 3 19.54 -7.19 13.03
N SER A 4 18.97 -6.75 11.92
CA SER A 4 18.17 -5.50 11.87
C SER A 4 16.92 -5.59 12.74
N LEU A 5 16.20 -6.71 12.70
CA LEU A 5 15.03 -6.94 13.53
C LEU A 5 15.37 -7.14 15.02
N SER A 6 16.56 -7.66 15.33
CA SER A 6 17.02 -7.83 16.73
C SER A 6 17.37 -6.52 17.41
N MET A 7 17.66 -5.46 16.66
CA MET A 7 17.87 -4.11 17.21
C MET A 7 16.60 -3.53 17.85
N ASP A 8 15.43 -4.00 17.39
CA ASP A 8 14.11 -3.58 17.84
C ASP A 8 13.28 -4.76 18.34
N ASN A 9 13.76 -5.38 19.43
CA ASN A 9 13.23 -6.62 20.02
C ASN A 9 11.71 -6.60 20.33
N GLN A 10 11.09 -5.43 20.38
CA GLN A 10 9.67 -5.32 20.69
C GLN A 10 8.75 -5.81 19.55
N ILE A 11 9.25 -5.86 18.31
CA ILE A 11 8.45 -6.33 17.15
C ILE A 11 7.98 -7.77 17.33
N ASN A 12 8.76 -8.62 17.99
CA ASN A 12 8.49 -10.07 18.09
C ASN A 12 7.83 -10.50 19.39
N ARG A 13 7.83 -9.69 20.45
CA ARG A 13 7.48 -10.16 21.81
C ARG A 13 6.02 -10.04 22.19
N SER A 14 5.23 -9.17 21.57
CA SER A 14 3.81 -9.03 21.89
C SER A 14 3.02 -8.31 20.80
N LYS A 15 3.03 -8.85 19.57
CA LYS A 15 2.13 -8.29 18.54
C LYS A 15 0.70 -8.38 19.05
N GLN A 16 0.12 -7.24 19.36
CA GLN A 16 -1.28 -7.15 19.74
C GLN A 16 -2.15 -7.53 18.55
N ARG A 17 -3.30 -8.15 18.83
CA ARG A 17 -4.27 -8.43 17.80
C ARG A 17 -5.36 -7.36 17.85
N LEU A 18 -5.65 -6.75 16.70
CA LEU A 18 -6.83 -5.91 16.58
C LEU A 18 -8.09 -6.78 16.58
N ILE A 19 -9.14 -6.26 17.18
CA ILE A 19 -10.43 -6.96 17.28
C ILE A 19 -11.21 -6.66 16.00
N LEU A 20 -11.48 -7.70 15.23
CA LEU A 20 -12.29 -7.65 14.01
C LEU A 20 -13.56 -8.50 14.19
N PRO A 21 -14.62 -8.25 13.41
CA PRO A 21 -15.77 -9.14 13.31
C PRO A 21 -15.34 -10.56 12.95
N LYS A 22 -16.18 -11.53 13.35
CA LYS A 22 -15.93 -12.97 13.09
C LYS A 22 -15.75 -13.22 11.58
N ASN A 23 -14.74 -14.01 11.23
CA ASN A 23 -14.37 -14.39 9.86
C ASN A 23 -13.75 -13.26 8.98
N GLU A 24 -13.59 -12.06 9.52
CA GLU A 24 -12.86 -10.99 8.82
C GLU A 24 -11.35 -11.19 8.97
N LYS A 25 -10.62 -10.79 7.92
CA LYS A 25 -9.15 -10.85 7.87
C LYS A 25 -8.56 -9.45 7.87
N LEU A 26 -7.44 -9.29 8.58
CA LEU A 26 -6.62 -8.09 8.53
C LEU A 26 -5.52 -8.26 7.47
N VAL A 27 -5.55 -7.45 6.44
CA VAL A 27 -4.52 -7.42 5.40
C VAL A 27 -3.49 -6.36 5.76
N GLY A 28 -2.26 -6.79 6.06
CA GLY A 28 -1.12 -5.91 6.13
C GLY A 28 -0.68 -5.51 4.72
N VAL A 29 -0.50 -4.21 4.49
CA VAL A 29 -0.02 -3.69 3.20
C VAL A 29 1.30 -2.98 3.41
N ALA A 30 2.35 -3.46 2.76
CA ALA A 30 3.69 -2.89 2.80
C ALA A 30 4.38 -3.02 1.44
N SER A 31 5.42 -2.21 1.22
CA SER A 31 6.21 -2.27 0.00
C SER A 31 7.67 -1.91 0.25
N SER A 32 8.54 -2.25 -0.69
CA SER A 32 9.98 -1.98 -0.59
C SER A 32 10.33 -0.49 -0.74
N GLY A 33 9.48 0.29 -1.41
CA GLY A 33 9.64 1.73 -1.62
C GLY A 33 10.81 2.16 -2.52
N LYS A 34 11.60 1.23 -3.05
CA LYS A 34 12.84 1.50 -3.81
C LYS A 34 12.66 1.25 -5.31
N LYS A 35 11.59 1.76 -5.89
CA LYS A 35 11.26 1.57 -7.30
C LYS A 35 12.14 2.39 -8.24
N GLY A 36 12.43 1.82 -9.43
CA GLY A 36 13.21 2.46 -10.47
C GLY A 36 12.53 3.70 -11.06
N ILE A 37 11.20 3.73 -11.05
CA ILE A 37 10.38 4.87 -11.48
C ILE A 37 9.65 5.42 -10.28
N LYS A 38 9.72 6.74 -10.10
CA LYS A 38 9.03 7.44 -9.03
C LYS A 38 7.60 7.76 -9.47
N THR A 39 6.65 7.41 -8.64
CA THR A 39 5.22 7.58 -8.91
C THR A 39 4.55 8.34 -7.77
N ILE A 40 3.34 8.85 -8.03
CA ILE A 40 2.41 9.32 -6.99
C ILE A 40 2.15 8.21 -5.96
N ASN A 41 1.40 8.50 -4.89
CA ASN A 41 1.16 7.56 -3.77
C ASN A 41 0.16 6.43 -4.12
N ILE A 42 0.46 5.60 -5.13
CA ILE A 42 -0.42 4.53 -5.64
C ILE A 42 -0.90 3.62 -4.51
N THR A 43 0.02 3.01 -3.77
CA THR A 43 -0.32 2.02 -2.72
C THR A 43 -1.21 2.64 -1.64
N SER A 44 -0.96 3.88 -1.21
CA SER A 44 -1.76 4.54 -0.16
C SER A 44 -3.18 4.80 -0.61
N VAL A 45 -3.36 5.32 -1.84
CA VAL A 45 -4.68 5.56 -2.44
C VAL A 45 -5.44 4.25 -2.62
N SER A 46 -4.76 3.19 -3.11
CA SER A 46 -5.37 1.85 -3.28
C SER A 46 -5.85 1.25 -1.95
N CYS A 47 -5.18 1.56 -0.82
CA CYS A 47 -5.64 1.13 0.50
C CYS A 47 -7.00 1.74 0.87
N PHE A 48 -7.23 3.03 0.60
CA PHE A 48 -8.52 3.67 0.84
C PHE A 48 -9.62 3.11 -0.05
N VAL A 49 -9.31 2.81 -1.32
CA VAL A 49 -10.27 2.20 -2.25
C VAL A 49 -10.64 0.79 -1.77
N ALA A 50 -9.67 -0.06 -1.43
CA ALA A 50 -9.93 -1.40 -0.92
C ALA A 50 -10.69 -1.38 0.41
N ALA A 51 -10.39 -0.42 1.29
CA ALA A 51 -11.11 -0.23 2.54
C ALA A 51 -12.58 0.16 2.30
N ALA A 52 -12.84 1.05 1.35
CA ALA A 52 -14.22 1.40 0.95
C ALA A 52 -15.00 0.21 0.35
N CYS A 53 -14.29 -0.78 -0.21
CA CYS A 53 -14.86 -2.06 -0.63
C CYS A 53 -15.00 -3.08 0.53
N GLY A 54 -14.70 -2.71 1.79
CA GLY A 54 -14.86 -3.52 2.98
C GLY A 54 -13.68 -4.44 3.32
N ALA A 55 -12.50 -4.27 2.71
CA ALA A 55 -11.29 -4.98 3.12
C ALA A 55 -10.64 -4.29 4.33
N ASN A 56 -10.38 -5.02 5.42
CA ASN A 56 -9.70 -4.46 6.59
C ASN A 56 -8.20 -4.34 6.32
N ILE A 57 -7.70 -3.12 6.27
CA ILE A 57 -6.34 -2.77 5.86
C ILE A 57 -5.52 -2.22 7.03
N ALA A 58 -4.39 -2.84 7.31
CA ALA A 58 -3.31 -2.28 8.12
C ALA A 58 -2.18 -1.81 7.19
N LYS A 59 -2.06 -0.50 6.99
CA LYS A 59 -1.04 0.07 6.11
C LYS A 59 0.25 0.36 6.88
N ALA A 60 1.36 -0.27 6.49
CA ALA A 60 2.69 0.16 6.95
C ALA A 60 3.10 1.43 6.21
N CYS A 61 3.47 2.46 6.97
CA CYS A 61 3.83 3.78 6.46
C CYS A 61 5.26 4.13 6.81
N SER A 62 5.93 4.86 5.93
CA SER A 62 7.26 5.42 6.15
C SER A 62 7.38 6.79 5.48
N HIS A 63 8.28 7.61 6.02
CA HIS A 63 8.71 8.83 5.33
C HIS A 63 9.43 8.50 4.02
N SER A 64 9.50 9.48 3.15
CA SER A 64 10.20 9.33 1.88
C SER A 64 11.69 9.09 2.10
N THR A 65 12.21 8.02 1.49
CA THR A 65 13.65 7.72 1.47
C THR A 65 14.25 7.83 0.07
N SER A 66 13.44 7.78 -0.99
CA SER A 66 13.92 7.79 -2.38
C SER A 66 13.00 8.51 -3.36
N SER A 67 11.74 8.75 -3.00
CA SER A 67 10.75 9.57 -3.73
C SER A 67 10.59 10.92 -3.06
N LYS A 68 9.87 11.87 -3.69
CA LYS A 68 9.57 13.17 -3.07
C LYS A 68 8.55 13.02 -1.94
N THR A 69 7.61 12.05 -2.03
CA THR A 69 6.52 11.87 -1.08
C THR A 69 6.41 10.41 -0.66
N GLY A 70 6.72 10.10 0.60
CA GLY A 70 6.46 8.82 1.22
C GLY A 70 4.99 8.68 1.67
N SER A 71 4.63 7.51 2.16
CA SER A 71 3.27 7.28 2.67
C SER A 71 2.97 8.07 3.95
N THR A 72 3.96 8.25 4.83
CA THR A 72 3.81 9.11 6.01
C THR A 72 3.70 10.57 5.60
N ASP A 73 4.54 11.06 4.66
CA ASP A 73 4.44 12.43 4.14
C ASP A 73 3.05 12.75 3.57
N PHE A 74 2.44 11.79 2.84
CA PHE A 74 1.08 11.94 2.32
C PHE A 74 0.06 12.11 3.46
N LEU A 75 0.13 11.27 4.49
CA LEU A 75 -0.77 11.32 5.63
C LEU A 75 -0.59 12.60 6.44
N ASP A 76 0.64 13.03 6.70
CA ASP A 76 0.97 14.26 7.44
C ASP A 76 0.43 15.51 6.74
N ILE A 77 0.61 15.61 5.41
CA ILE A 77 0.08 16.76 4.64
C ILE A 77 -1.46 16.76 4.67
N CYS A 78 -2.09 15.58 4.72
CA CYS A 78 -3.54 15.46 4.90
C CYS A 78 -3.99 15.70 6.36
N GLY A 79 -3.06 15.95 7.31
CA GLY A 79 -3.37 16.15 8.72
C GLY A 79 -3.70 14.86 9.48
N ILE A 80 -3.43 13.70 8.92
CA ILE A 80 -3.66 12.39 9.55
C ILE A 80 -2.52 12.09 10.53
N ASN A 81 -2.75 12.29 11.82
CA ASN A 81 -1.80 11.94 12.87
C ASN A 81 -1.88 10.43 13.16
N ILE A 82 -0.93 9.64 12.62
CA ILE A 82 -0.91 8.20 12.84
C ILE A 82 -0.48 7.76 14.25
N ASN A 83 -0.02 8.70 15.11
CA ASN A 83 0.42 8.44 16.48
C ASN A 83 -0.72 8.55 17.50
N ILE A 84 -1.82 7.86 17.24
CA ILE A 84 -2.98 7.74 18.13
C ILE A 84 -2.97 6.38 18.84
N PRO A 85 -3.68 6.25 20.00
CA PRO A 85 -3.76 4.99 20.73
C PRO A 85 -4.28 3.84 19.90
N LEU A 86 -3.78 2.62 20.14
CA LEU A 86 -4.16 1.41 19.39
C LEU A 86 -5.67 1.12 19.48
N LYS A 87 -6.30 1.44 20.61
CA LYS A 87 -7.77 1.32 20.78
C LYS A 87 -8.50 2.18 19.74
N GLN A 88 -8.11 3.45 19.61
CA GLN A 88 -8.71 4.35 18.64
C GLN A 88 -8.44 3.89 17.19
N LYS A 89 -7.23 3.38 16.90
CA LYS A 89 -6.93 2.74 15.60
C LYS A 89 -7.87 1.57 15.31
N ASN A 90 -8.18 0.75 16.33
CA ASN A 90 -9.10 -0.38 16.18
C ASN A 90 -10.54 0.08 15.93
N ASP A 91 -10.99 1.13 16.60
CA ASP A 91 -12.34 1.69 16.41
C ASP A 91 -12.49 2.26 14.99
N ILE A 92 -11.47 2.99 14.49
CA ILE A 92 -11.44 3.50 13.11
C ILE A 92 -11.42 2.34 12.10
N LEU A 93 -10.59 1.31 12.34
CA LEU A 93 -10.52 0.14 11.47
C LEU A 93 -11.86 -0.57 11.37
N ASN A 94 -12.58 -0.76 12.48
CA ASN A 94 -13.89 -1.41 12.47
C ASN A 94 -14.97 -0.60 11.74
N LYS A 95 -14.82 0.71 11.65
CA LYS A 95 -15.80 1.59 11.00
C LYS A 95 -15.47 1.90 9.54
N TYR A 96 -14.18 2.12 9.26
CA TYR A 96 -13.70 2.57 7.94
C TYR A 96 -12.75 1.59 7.27
N HIS A 97 -12.51 0.44 7.86
CA HIS A 97 -11.69 -0.67 7.33
C HIS A 97 -10.22 -0.31 7.04
N ILE A 98 -9.69 0.76 7.63
CA ILE A 98 -8.30 1.19 7.42
C ILE A 98 -7.65 1.67 8.71
N SER A 99 -6.38 1.32 8.89
CA SER A 99 -5.53 1.87 9.95
C SER A 99 -4.08 1.94 9.50
N PHE A 100 -3.30 2.86 10.09
CA PHE A 100 -1.93 3.19 9.69
C PHE A 100 -0.94 2.90 10.82
N PHE A 101 0.26 2.40 10.43
CA PHE A 101 1.34 2.04 11.35
C PHE A 101 2.67 2.52 10.79
N SER A 102 3.39 3.36 11.56
CA SER A 102 4.72 3.82 11.19
C SER A 102 5.73 2.67 11.31
N ILE A 103 6.54 2.49 10.26
CA ILE A 103 7.67 1.54 10.28
C ILE A 103 8.74 2.09 11.22
N GLU A 104 9.00 3.38 11.18
CA GLU A 104 10.00 4.06 11.99
C GLU A 104 9.69 3.92 13.49
N ASP A 105 8.43 4.10 13.91
CA ASP A 105 8.02 3.93 15.30
C ASP A 105 8.05 2.47 15.74
N THR A 106 7.80 1.55 14.80
CA THR A 106 7.87 0.11 15.08
C THR A 106 9.32 -0.39 15.17
N THR A 107 10.23 0.24 14.45
CA THR A 107 11.65 -0.10 14.38
C THR A 107 12.55 1.11 14.65
N PRO A 108 12.44 1.78 15.81
CA PRO A 108 13.09 3.07 16.03
C PRO A 108 14.63 3.00 16.02
N ASN A 109 15.23 1.93 16.52
CA ASN A 109 16.68 1.76 16.50
C ASN A 109 17.20 1.50 15.10
N PHE A 110 16.48 0.68 14.33
CA PHE A 110 16.81 0.44 12.94
C PHE A 110 16.62 1.71 12.09
N ALA A 111 15.54 2.45 12.32
CA ALA A 111 15.24 3.68 11.61
C ALA A 111 16.35 4.74 11.76
N LYS A 112 16.97 4.87 12.94
CA LYS A 112 18.11 5.76 13.18
C LYS A 112 19.33 5.43 12.32
N VAL A 113 19.57 4.15 12.05
CA VAL A 113 20.71 3.69 11.24
C VAL A 113 20.37 3.72 9.76
N TYR A 114 19.13 3.37 9.41
CA TYR A 114 18.69 3.21 8.02
C TYR A 114 18.25 4.53 7.36
N GLY A 115 17.73 5.48 8.13
CA GLY A 115 17.02 6.67 7.67
C GLY A 115 17.67 7.39 6.49
N GLY A 116 17.13 7.19 5.28
CA GLY A 116 17.54 7.90 4.06
C GLY A 116 18.89 7.51 3.46
N VAL A 117 19.62 6.55 4.04
CA VAL A 117 20.99 6.19 3.60
C VAL A 117 21.00 5.27 2.38
N PHE A 118 19.95 4.48 2.17
CA PHE A 118 19.87 3.48 1.11
C PHE A 118 18.86 3.87 0.04
N TYR A 119 19.34 4.27 -1.11
CA TYR A 119 18.51 4.75 -2.24
C TYR A 119 18.21 3.68 -3.29
N ALA A 120 18.88 2.53 -3.22
CA ALA A 120 18.72 1.42 -4.16
C ALA A 120 18.09 0.19 -3.48
N PRO A 121 17.49 -0.75 -4.23
CA PRO A 121 17.10 -2.05 -3.72
C PRO A 121 18.29 -2.74 -3.06
N HIS A 122 18.09 -3.32 -1.88
CA HIS A 122 19.11 -4.02 -1.09
C HIS A 122 18.49 -5.20 -0.35
N ALA A 123 19.32 -6.03 0.29
CA ALA A 123 18.87 -7.27 0.93
C ALA A 123 17.72 -7.10 1.93
N MET A 124 17.63 -5.97 2.63
CA MET A 124 16.53 -5.70 3.56
C MET A 124 15.19 -5.43 2.87
N SER A 125 15.20 -4.94 1.62
CA SER A 125 13.98 -4.71 0.82
C SER A 125 13.19 -6.00 0.58
N PHE A 126 13.82 -7.18 0.68
CA PHE A 126 13.14 -8.46 0.50
C PHE A 126 12.19 -8.86 1.63
N GLY A 127 12.09 -8.11 2.74
CA GLY A 127 11.15 -8.47 3.79
C GLY A 127 10.95 -7.47 4.91
N LEU A 128 11.81 -6.47 5.08
CA LEU A 128 11.81 -5.64 6.27
C LEU A 128 10.46 -4.97 6.54
N ALA A 129 9.93 -4.22 5.57
CA ALA A 129 8.68 -3.50 5.75
C ALA A 129 7.48 -4.45 6.00
N GLY A 130 7.47 -5.63 5.35
CA GLY A 130 6.45 -6.65 5.59
C GLY A 130 6.52 -7.30 6.98
N LEU A 131 7.67 -7.26 7.63
CA LEU A 131 7.89 -7.80 8.97
C LEU A 131 7.71 -6.75 10.07
N SER A 132 7.69 -5.47 9.72
CA SER A 132 7.68 -4.33 10.66
C SER A 132 6.27 -3.92 11.12
N PHE A 133 5.32 -4.84 11.20
CA PHE A 133 4.00 -4.57 11.78
C PHE A 133 4.03 -4.76 13.30
N PRO A 134 3.55 -3.76 14.10
CA PRO A 134 3.46 -3.89 15.56
C PRO A 134 2.27 -4.76 16.02
N ILE A 135 1.43 -5.19 15.06
CA ILE A 135 0.21 -5.97 15.26
C ILE A 135 0.27 -7.28 14.48
N LYS A 136 -0.59 -8.24 14.87
CA LYS A 136 -0.79 -9.47 14.10
C LYS A 136 -1.65 -9.18 12.88
N ILE A 137 -1.16 -9.52 11.71
CA ILE A 137 -1.88 -9.51 10.44
C ILE A 137 -2.22 -10.94 10.03
N ASP A 138 -3.33 -11.13 9.33
CA ASP A 138 -3.76 -12.46 8.85
C ASP A 138 -3.17 -12.77 7.46
N CYS A 139 -3.04 -11.73 6.62
CA CYS A 139 -2.45 -11.79 5.29
C CYS A 139 -1.52 -10.60 5.06
N LEU A 140 -0.54 -10.75 4.16
CA LEU A 140 0.39 -9.68 3.77
C LEU A 140 0.34 -9.44 2.26
N ALA A 141 0.07 -8.22 1.83
CA ALA A 141 0.34 -7.73 0.49
C ALA A 141 1.72 -7.05 0.51
N TYR A 142 2.67 -7.56 -0.25
CA TYR A 142 4.04 -7.06 -0.24
C TYR A 142 4.56 -6.76 -1.64
N GLY A 143 4.61 -5.50 -1.99
CA GLY A 143 5.23 -5.02 -3.22
C GLY A 143 6.75 -4.95 -3.11
N ILE A 144 7.46 -5.39 -4.16
CA ILE A 144 8.93 -5.37 -4.21
C ILE A 144 9.43 -4.83 -5.55
N SER A 145 10.34 -3.86 -5.50
CA SER A 145 10.97 -3.28 -6.70
C SER A 145 12.12 -4.14 -7.23
N HIS A 146 11.84 -5.43 -7.44
CA HIS A 146 12.83 -6.41 -7.90
C HIS A 146 12.12 -7.59 -8.56
N TYR A 147 12.77 -8.22 -9.56
CA TYR A 147 12.21 -9.38 -10.26
C TYR A 147 12.06 -10.64 -9.38
N ASN A 148 12.91 -10.79 -8.36
CA ASN A 148 12.99 -12.03 -7.57
C ASN A 148 11.98 -12.03 -6.41
N VAL A 149 10.69 -12.08 -6.73
CA VAL A 149 9.61 -12.20 -5.74
C VAL A 149 9.70 -13.50 -4.93
N LYS A 150 10.31 -14.56 -5.50
CA LYS A 150 10.51 -15.85 -4.82
C LYS A 150 11.43 -15.72 -3.60
N LEU A 151 12.53 -14.99 -3.72
CA LEU A 151 13.43 -14.76 -2.59
C LEU A 151 12.70 -14.03 -1.45
N SER A 152 11.90 -13.01 -1.79
CA SER A 152 11.08 -12.30 -0.79
C SER A 152 10.08 -13.22 -0.11
N ALA A 153 9.40 -14.08 -0.86
CA ALA A 153 8.46 -15.06 -0.31
C ALA A 153 9.13 -16.02 0.66
N GLU A 154 10.31 -16.55 0.30
CA GLU A 154 11.07 -17.45 1.18
C GLU A 154 11.56 -16.76 2.46
N VAL A 155 12.00 -15.51 2.34
CA VAL A 155 12.37 -14.69 3.51
C VAL A 155 11.18 -14.50 4.43
N LEU A 156 10.06 -13.99 3.91
CA LEU A 156 8.84 -13.73 4.69
C LEU A 156 8.30 -15.00 5.35
N ARG A 157 8.29 -16.12 4.62
CA ARG A 157 7.89 -17.43 5.16
C ARG A 157 8.78 -17.88 6.32
N LYS A 158 10.10 -17.75 6.19
CA LYS A 158 11.06 -18.08 7.26
C LYS A 158 10.88 -17.23 8.52
N PHE A 159 10.39 -16.01 8.38
CA PHE A 159 10.04 -15.12 9.50
C PHE A 159 8.59 -15.27 9.99
N GLY A 160 7.87 -16.32 9.55
CA GLY A 160 6.58 -16.72 10.09
C GLY A 160 5.35 -16.13 9.39
N ILE A 161 5.50 -15.46 8.24
CA ILE A 161 4.35 -15.05 7.41
C ILE A 161 3.72 -16.29 6.78
N LYS A 162 2.46 -16.55 7.11
CA LYS A 162 1.73 -17.75 6.68
C LYS A 162 0.93 -17.53 5.40
N ASN A 163 0.42 -16.34 5.19
CA ASN A 163 -0.38 -15.98 4.02
C ASN A 163 0.08 -14.64 3.47
N ALA A 164 0.47 -14.59 2.20
CA ALA A 164 0.89 -13.36 1.53
C ALA A 164 0.73 -13.46 0.01
N LEU A 165 0.64 -12.32 -0.64
CA LEU A 165 0.92 -12.14 -2.05
C LEU A 165 2.09 -11.16 -2.20
N ILE A 166 3.17 -11.64 -2.77
CA ILE A 166 4.36 -10.84 -3.09
C ILE A 166 4.33 -10.56 -4.58
N TYR A 167 4.54 -9.32 -4.95
CA TYR A 167 4.41 -8.88 -6.34
C TYR A 167 5.41 -7.82 -6.73
N SER A 168 5.75 -7.81 -8.01
CA SER A 168 6.47 -6.75 -8.70
C SER A 168 5.93 -6.60 -10.12
N CYS A 169 6.17 -5.45 -10.74
CA CYS A 169 5.81 -5.21 -12.12
C CYS A 169 6.95 -4.50 -12.85
N THR A 170 7.10 -4.79 -14.13
CA THR A 170 7.99 -4.07 -15.03
C THR A 170 7.32 -3.86 -16.37
N TYR A 171 7.48 -2.68 -16.96
CA TYR A 171 6.97 -2.39 -18.33
C TYR A 171 8.09 -2.40 -19.37
N ASP A 172 9.35 -2.34 -18.97
CA ASP A 172 10.53 -2.29 -19.85
C ASP A 172 11.52 -3.45 -19.62
N GLY A 173 11.24 -4.34 -18.67
CA GLY A 173 12.11 -5.45 -18.30
C GLY A 173 13.34 -5.07 -17.45
N ILE A 174 13.54 -3.79 -17.20
CA ILE A 174 14.72 -3.24 -16.51
C ILE A 174 14.33 -2.63 -15.17
N HIS A 175 13.32 -1.76 -15.17
CA HIS A 175 12.86 -1.04 -13.99
C HIS A 175 11.66 -1.74 -13.36
N TYR A 176 11.82 -2.16 -12.12
CA TYR A 176 10.78 -2.83 -11.36
C TYR A 176 10.10 -1.88 -10.39
N LEU A 177 8.78 -1.99 -10.31
CA LEU A 177 7.93 -1.28 -9.37
C LEU A 177 7.41 -2.26 -8.31
N ASP A 178 7.18 -1.74 -7.12
CA ASP A 178 6.52 -2.43 -5.99
C ASP A 178 4.99 -2.26 -6.01
N GLU A 179 4.44 -1.89 -7.15
CA GLU A 179 3.02 -1.85 -7.47
C GLU A 179 2.78 -2.60 -8.78
N LEU A 180 1.54 -3.06 -8.99
CA LEU A 180 1.10 -3.55 -10.29
C LEU A 180 0.68 -2.38 -11.17
N LEU A 181 0.98 -2.50 -12.46
CA LEU A 181 0.50 -1.59 -13.50
C LEU A 181 -0.38 -2.34 -14.48
N PRO A 182 -1.35 -1.67 -15.12
CA PRO A 182 -2.16 -2.27 -16.19
C PRO A 182 -1.37 -2.57 -17.48
N ILE A 183 -0.07 -2.42 -17.49
CA ILE A 183 0.82 -2.73 -18.61
C ILE A 183 2.04 -3.51 -18.12
N GLY A 184 2.70 -4.18 -19.07
CA GLY A 184 3.95 -4.90 -18.82
C GLY A 184 3.74 -6.24 -18.12
N CYS A 185 4.81 -6.75 -17.54
CA CYS A 185 4.84 -8.07 -16.96
C CYS A 185 4.84 -7.99 -15.43
N ALA A 186 3.86 -8.64 -14.81
CA ALA A 186 3.80 -8.82 -13.36
C ALA A 186 4.42 -10.16 -12.96
N ASN A 187 5.22 -10.11 -11.90
CA ASN A 187 5.69 -11.29 -11.20
C ASN A 187 4.92 -11.40 -9.88
N LEU A 188 4.18 -12.49 -9.72
CA LEU A 188 3.38 -12.75 -8.52
C LEU A 188 3.74 -14.10 -7.93
N ILE A 189 3.88 -14.15 -6.61
CA ILE A 189 4.07 -15.38 -5.86
C ILE A 189 3.22 -15.33 -4.59
N ARG A 190 2.56 -16.42 -4.29
CA ARG A 190 1.69 -16.54 -3.13
C ARG A 190 2.33 -17.40 -2.05
N ILE A 191 2.18 -17.01 -0.80
CA ILE A 191 2.34 -17.86 0.36
C ILE A 191 0.92 -18.21 0.84
N LYS A 192 0.62 -19.50 0.92
CA LYS A 192 -0.66 -20.01 1.44
C LYS A 192 -0.38 -21.06 2.49
N ASN A 193 -0.83 -20.83 3.73
CA ASN A 193 -0.59 -21.72 4.86
C ASN A 193 0.91 -22.11 5.03
N SER A 194 1.80 -21.14 4.89
CA SER A 194 3.26 -21.31 4.94
C SER A 194 3.88 -22.08 3.76
N ILE A 195 3.12 -22.40 2.72
CA ILE A 195 3.61 -23.00 1.48
C ILE A 195 3.79 -21.89 0.44
N VAL A 196 4.98 -21.83 -0.17
CA VAL A 196 5.26 -20.91 -1.30
C VAL A 196 4.78 -21.61 -2.57
N GLU A 197 3.79 -20.99 -3.24
CA GLU A 197 3.24 -21.49 -4.49
C GLU A 197 4.16 -21.15 -5.67
N ARG A 198 3.87 -21.68 -6.86
CA ARG A 198 4.64 -21.39 -8.07
C ARG A 198 4.56 -19.90 -8.42
N ASN A 199 5.71 -19.31 -8.80
CA ASN A 199 5.74 -17.95 -9.35
C ASN A 199 4.94 -17.89 -10.66
N ILE A 200 4.10 -16.87 -10.80
CA ILE A 200 3.30 -16.58 -11.99
C ILE A 200 3.83 -15.26 -12.56
N SER A 201 4.27 -15.32 -13.81
CA SER A 201 4.55 -14.12 -14.60
C SER A 201 3.46 -13.99 -15.64
N SER A 202 2.78 -12.86 -15.70
CA SER A 202 1.64 -12.66 -16.60
C SER A 202 1.58 -11.22 -17.11
N ASP A 203 1.03 -11.07 -18.30
CA ASP A 203 0.57 -9.79 -18.78
C ASP A 203 -0.73 -9.41 -18.04
N ILE A 204 -0.70 -8.27 -17.37
CA ILE A 204 -1.82 -7.82 -16.55
C ILE A 204 -2.99 -7.35 -17.43
N ASN A 205 -2.70 -6.71 -18.56
CA ASN A 205 -3.75 -6.28 -19.51
C ASN A 205 -4.56 -7.46 -20.01
N GLU A 206 -3.87 -8.54 -20.42
CA GLU A 206 -4.52 -9.76 -20.88
C GLU A 206 -5.34 -10.38 -19.73
N ALA A 207 -4.74 -10.52 -18.55
CA ALA A 207 -5.40 -11.12 -17.38
C ALA A 207 -6.65 -10.35 -16.91
N LEU A 208 -6.66 -9.02 -17.06
CA LEU A 208 -7.81 -8.17 -16.70
C LEU A 208 -8.73 -7.88 -17.89
N SER A 209 -8.36 -8.24 -19.11
CA SER A 209 -9.06 -7.87 -20.35
C SER A 209 -9.26 -6.35 -20.46
N LEU A 210 -8.19 -5.58 -20.23
CA LEU A 210 -8.20 -4.12 -20.32
C LEU A 210 -7.94 -3.68 -21.75
N GLU A 211 -8.55 -2.54 -22.13
CA GLU A 211 -8.18 -1.87 -23.38
C GLU A 211 -6.71 -1.42 -23.32
N PRO A 212 -5.99 -1.45 -24.46
CA PRO A 212 -4.53 -1.25 -24.48
C PRO A 212 -4.08 0.21 -24.23
N TYR A 213 -4.94 1.07 -23.70
CA TYR A 213 -4.62 2.46 -23.44
C TYR A 213 -4.22 2.69 -21.98
N PHE A 214 -2.92 2.69 -21.73
CA PHE A 214 -2.34 3.08 -20.45
C PHE A 214 -1.11 3.94 -20.67
N ASP A 215 -1.07 5.12 -20.07
CA ASP A 215 0.07 6.02 -20.13
C ASP A 215 0.69 6.19 -18.75
N ILE A 216 1.88 5.63 -18.56
CA ILE A 216 2.64 5.69 -17.31
C ILE A 216 3.05 7.14 -16.93
N SER A 217 3.09 8.07 -17.90
CA SER A 217 3.46 9.46 -17.61
C SER A 217 2.52 10.11 -16.60
N TYR A 218 1.25 9.71 -16.57
CA TYR A 218 0.26 10.19 -15.62
C TYR A 218 0.51 9.72 -14.18
N LEU A 219 1.30 8.66 -13.99
CA LEU A 219 1.64 8.15 -12.67
C LEU A 219 2.95 8.74 -12.12
N LYS A 220 3.74 9.39 -12.95
CA LYS A 220 5.02 9.98 -12.49
C LYS A 220 4.80 10.95 -11.35
N GLU A 221 5.74 10.93 -10.38
CA GLU A 221 5.71 11.90 -9.28
C GLU A 221 5.78 13.33 -9.81
N LYS A 222 5.12 14.23 -9.10
CA LYS A 222 5.05 15.66 -9.41
C LYS A 222 6.27 16.40 -8.87
N ASP A 223 6.37 17.70 -9.13
CA ASP A 223 7.55 18.49 -8.82
C ASP A 223 7.80 18.66 -7.32
N ASN A 224 6.77 18.64 -6.51
CA ASN A 224 6.86 18.75 -5.06
C ASN A 224 5.86 17.83 -4.31
N LYS A 225 6.03 17.76 -2.99
CA LYS A 225 5.18 16.92 -2.12
C LYS A 225 3.70 17.29 -2.21
N LEU A 226 3.37 18.57 -2.21
CA LEU A 226 2.00 19.03 -2.21
C LEU A 226 1.26 18.64 -3.50
N GLU A 227 1.90 18.81 -4.65
CA GLU A 227 1.34 18.41 -5.94
C GLU A 227 1.12 16.90 -6.03
N ASN A 228 2.02 16.07 -5.47
CA ASN A 228 1.82 14.63 -5.38
C ASN A 228 0.59 14.28 -4.52
N VAL A 229 0.41 14.98 -3.39
CA VAL A 229 -0.75 14.80 -2.52
C VAL A 229 -2.02 15.21 -3.25
N VAL A 230 -2.04 16.38 -3.88
CA VAL A 230 -3.18 16.87 -4.66
C VAL A 230 -3.57 15.90 -5.77
N ALA A 231 -2.59 15.35 -6.52
CA ALA A 231 -2.87 14.32 -7.54
C ALA A 231 -3.54 13.09 -6.92
N SER A 232 -3.07 12.65 -5.76
CA SER A 232 -3.64 11.52 -5.02
C SER A 232 -5.05 11.82 -4.50
N LEU A 233 -5.31 13.03 -4.01
CA LEU A 233 -6.63 13.49 -3.56
C LEU A 233 -7.65 13.53 -4.70
N LYS A 234 -7.25 14.02 -5.89
CA LYS A 234 -8.11 14.00 -7.09
C LYS A 234 -8.53 12.58 -7.44
N ILE A 235 -7.62 11.61 -7.35
CA ILE A 235 -7.95 10.20 -7.61
C ILE A 235 -8.94 9.67 -6.56
N LEU A 236 -8.72 9.93 -5.25
CA LEU A 236 -9.65 9.54 -4.18
C LEU A 236 -11.05 10.12 -4.37
N LYS A 237 -11.14 11.30 -4.97
CA LYS A 237 -12.40 11.97 -5.32
C LYS A 237 -13.07 11.40 -6.58
N GLY A 238 -12.37 10.52 -7.31
CA GLY A 238 -12.84 9.97 -8.58
C GLY A 238 -12.53 10.85 -9.80
N GLU A 239 -11.73 11.89 -9.64
CA GLU A 239 -11.33 12.86 -10.67
C GLU A 239 -9.99 12.51 -11.35
N GLY A 240 -9.41 11.35 -11.07
CA GLY A 240 -8.23 10.84 -11.75
C GLY A 240 -8.52 10.47 -13.22
N ASN A 241 -7.49 10.54 -14.08
CA ASN A 241 -7.62 10.00 -15.43
C ASN A 241 -7.66 8.44 -15.43
N SER A 242 -7.97 7.84 -16.57
CA SER A 242 -8.13 6.39 -16.70
C SER A 242 -6.89 5.62 -16.25
N SER A 243 -5.68 6.05 -16.64
CA SER A 243 -4.44 5.37 -16.26
C SER A 243 -4.19 5.40 -14.75
N GLN A 244 -4.48 6.53 -14.09
CA GLN A 244 -4.39 6.66 -12.64
C GLN A 244 -5.40 5.77 -11.93
N ILE A 245 -6.66 5.82 -12.36
CA ILE A 245 -7.75 5.00 -11.79
C ILE A 245 -7.43 3.52 -11.95
N ASP A 246 -7.00 3.09 -13.13
CA ASP A 246 -6.70 1.68 -13.39
C ASP A 246 -5.51 1.18 -12.57
N ALA A 247 -4.44 1.98 -12.42
CA ALA A 247 -3.32 1.65 -11.55
C ALA A 247 -3.74 1.52 -10.07
N ILE A 248 -4.60 2.39 -9.59
CA ILE A 248 -5.13 2.32 -8.21
C ILE A 248 -6.01 1.08 -8.03
N CYS A 249 -6.94 0.83 -8.95
CA CYS A 249 -7.89 -0.27 -8.84
C CYS A 249 -7.21 -1.64 -8.93
N ILE A 250 -6.17 -1.79 -9.75
CA ILE A 250 -5.43 -3.06 -9.81
C ILE A 250 -4.67 -3.36 -8.51
N ASN A 251 -4.09 -2.36 -7.87
CA ASN A 251 -3.44 -2.57 -6.58
C ASN A 251 -4.48 -2.81 -5.47
N ALA A 252 -5.62 -2.13 -5.47
CA ALA A 252 -6.72 -2.42 -4.57
C ALA A 252 -7.24 -3.85 -4.71
N SER A 253 -7.26 -4.40 -5.94
CA SER A 253 -7.71 -5.77 -6.21
C SER A 253 -6.87 -6.84 -5.49
N ILE A 254 -5.56 -6.60 -5.30
CA ILE A 254 -4.68 -7.48 -4.52
C ILE A 254 -5.17 -7.55 -3.07
N PHE A 255 -5.50 -6.41 -2.49
CA PHE A 255 -5.91 -6.32 -1.09
C PHE A 255 -7.28 -6.97 -0.89
N LEU A 256 -8.20 -6.77 -1.83
CA LEU A 256 -9.52 -7.41 -1.86
C LEU A 256 -9.43 -8.94 -1.97
N LEU A 257 -8.55 -9.44 -2.85
CA LEU A 257 -8.29 -10.88 -2.99
C LEU A 257 -7.75 -11.49 -1.71
N LEU A 258 -6.80 -10.85 -1.05
CA LEU A 258 -6.22 -11.32 0.22
C LEU A 258 -7.23 -11.24 1.37
N ALA A 259 -8.07 -10.22 1.41
CA ALA A 259 -9.17 -10.10 2.37
C ALA A 259 -10.27 -11.16 2.17
N GLY A 260 -10.30 -11.81 0.99
CA GLY A 260 -11.36 -12.77 0.63
C GLY A 260 -12.67 -12.11 0.24
N LYS A 261 -12.64 -10.85 -0.19
CA LYS A 261 -13.82 -10.11 -0.69
C LYS A 261 -14.14 -10.45 -2.13
N VAL A 262 -13.16 -10.95 -2.87
CA VAL A 262 -13.25 -11.40 -4.27
C VAL A 262 -12.43 -12.68 -4.46
N ASN A 263 -12.68 -13.40 -5.56
CA ASN A 263 -11.99 -14.65 -5.89
C ASN A 263 -10.86 -14.43 -6.93
N THR A 264 -10.93 -13.35 -7.72
CA THR A 264 -9.97 -13.04 -8.78
C THR A 264 -9.54 -11.58 -8.72
N LEU A 265 -8.36 -11.27 -9.28
CA LEU A 265 -7.91 -9.89 -9.45
C LEU A 265 -8.86 -9.09 -10.35
N LYS A 266 -9.42 -9.73 -11.38
CA LYS A 266 -10.39 -9.11 -12.29
C LYS A 266 -11.65 -8.64 -11.56
N GLU A 267 -12.26 -9.50 -10.75
CA GLU A 267 -13.40 -9.12 -9.90
C GLU A 267 -13.06 -7.96 -8.99
N GLY A 268 -11.89 -8.02 -8.30
CA GLY A 268 -11.43 -6.95 -7.42
C GLY A 268 -11.18 -5.63 -8.13
N PHE A 269 -10.63 -5.67 -9.35
CA PHE A 269 -10.41 -4.49 -10.17
C PHE A 269 -11.72 -3.76 -10.50
N TYR A 270 -12.72 -4.48 -10.99
CA TYR A 270 -14.02 -3.86 -11.33
C TYR A 270 -14.76 -3.40 -10.09
N MET A 271 -14.75 -4.17 -9.00
CA MET A 271 -15.31 -3.75 -7.71
C MET A 271 -14.70 -2.44 -7.22
N ALA A 272 -13.38 -2.32 -7.27
CA ALA A 272 -12.66 -1.10 -6.88
C ALA A 272 -13.05 0.11 -7.77
N LYS A 273 -13.15 -0.13 -9.08
CA LYS A 273 -13.52 0.90 -10.06
C LYS A 273 -14.94 1.41 -9.85
N ASP A 274 -15.88 0.51 -9.56
CA ASP A 274 -17.27 0.86 -9.30
C ASP A 274 -17.41 1.63 -7.98
N VAL A 275 -16.77 1.19 -6.91
CA VAL A 275 -16.83 1.88 -5.61
C VAL A 275 -16.22 3.28 -5.69
N LEU A 276 -15.12 3.45 -6.44
CA LEU A 276 -14.51 4.77 -6.63
C LEU A 276 -15.49 5.76 -7.30
N ARG A 277 -16.29 5.29 -8.26
CA ARG A 277 -17.31 6.12 -8.96
C ARG A 277 -18.46 6.58 -8.07
N THR A 278 -18.74 5.87 -6.97
CA THR A 278 -19.86 6.23 -6.06
C THR A 278 -19.56 7.44 -5.19
N GLY A 279 -18.31 7.91 -5.11
CA GLY A 279 -17.87 8.95 -4.17
C GLY A 279 -17.70 8.49 -2.72
N ILE A 280 -18.02 7.22 -2.38
CA ILE A 280 -17.91 6.72 -1.00
C ILE A 280 -16.45 6.69 -0.52
N VAL A 281 -15.49 6.47 -1.43
CA VAL A 281 -14.05 6.50 -1.12
C VAL A 281 -13.66 7.88 -0.58
N TRP A 282 -14.08 8.94 -1.26
CA TRP A 282 -13.82 10.32 -0.86
C TRP A 282 -14.44 10.65 0.49
N LYS A 283 -15.73 10.32 0.65
CA LYS A 283 -16.42 10.52 1.93
C LYS A 283 -15.70 9.83 3.09
N ASN A 284 -15.37 8.54 2.93
CA ASN A 284 -14.68 7.77 3.96
C ASN A 284 -13.28 8.33 4.25
N PHE A 285 -12.57 8.80 3.21
CA PHE A 285 -11.27 9.45 3.38
C PHE A 285 -11.38 10.71 4.26
N LEU A 286 -12.32 11.59 3.99
CA LEU A 286 -12.54 12.80 4.80
C LEU A 286 -12.91 12.48 6.25
N ASP A 287 -13.76 11.48 6.46
CA ASP A 287 -14.12 11.01 7.80
C ASP A 287 -12.90 10.44 8.55
N VAL A 288 -12.02 9.72 7.85
CA VAL A 288 -10.75 9.21 8.41
C VAL A 288 -9.80 10.36 8.74
N VAL A 289 -9.69 11.39 7.88
CA VAL A 289 -8.90 12.59 8.15
C VAL A 289 -9.33 13.21 9.50
N ASP A 290 -10.62 13.45 9.68
CA ASP A 290 -11.14 14.04 10.92
C ASP A 290 -10.86 13.17 12.16
N LEU A 291 -11.05 11.85 12.04
CA LEU A 291 -10.85 10.91 13.15
C LEU A 291 -9.38 10.76 13.57
N TYR A 292 -8.46 11.01 12.66
CA TYR A 292 -7.03 11.06 12.95
C TYR A 292 -6.53 12.47 13.33
N GLY A 293 -7.44 13.43 13.60
CA GLY A 293 -7.13 14.77 14.09
C GLY A 293 -6.85 15.81 13.01
N GLY A 294 -7.08 15.47 11.73
CA GLY A 294 -6.99 16.41 10.62
C GLY A 294 -8.23 17.30 10.48
N ASN A 295 -8.29 18.03 9.38
CA ASN A 295 -9.41 18.92 9.07
C ASN A 295 -9.76 18.80 7.59
N ARG A 296 -11.00 18.33 7.29
CA ARG A 296 -11.50 18.15 5.92
C ARG A 296 -11.55 19.45 5.10
N ASP A 297 -11.81 20.60 5.74
CA ASP A 297 -11.84 21.88 5.05
C ASP A 297 -10.47 22.26 4.47
N ASN A 298 -9.39 21.88 5.15
CA ASN A 298 -8.03 22.08 4.64
C ASN A 298 -7.77 21.21 3.40
N ILE A 299 -8.31 19.99 3.37
CA ILE A 299 -8.22 19.10 2.21
C ILE A 299 -8.94 19.72 0.99
N GLU A 300 -10.16 20.23 1.19
CA GLU A 300 -10.92 20.86 0.13
C GLU A 300 -10.26 22.15 -0.38
N LYS A 301 -9.70 22.97 0.52
CA LYS A 301 -8.90 24.15 0.15
C LYS A 301 -7.67 23.80 -0.69
N MET A 302 -6.93 22.72 -0.34
CA MET A 302 -5.81 22.26 -1.16
C MET A 302 -6.21 21.93 -2.59
N LEU A 303 -7.36 21.27 -2.77
CA LEU A 303 -7.89 20.95 -4.10
C LEU A 303 -8.30 22.21 -4.87
N THR A 304 -9.00 23.14 -4.23
CA THR A 304 -9.47 24.39 -4.85
C THR A 304 -8.31 25.28 -5.30
N ASN A 305 -7.32 25.47 -4.44
CA ASN A 305 -6.14 26.29 -4.75
C ASN A 305 -5.31 25.70 -5.91
N SER A 306 -5.31 24.37 -6.06
CA SER A 306 -4.62 23.71 -7.17
C SER A 306 -5.34 23.84 -8.54
N MET A 307 -6.57 24.31 -8.56
CA MET A 307 -7.33 24.59 -9.80
C MET A 307 -7.14 26.03 -10.29
N SER A 308 -6.61 26.90 -9.43
CA SER A 308 -6.42 28.34 -9.71
C SER A 308 -4.97 28.68 -10.12
N ALA A 309 -4.05 27.73 -10.06
CA ALA A 309 -2.65 27.83 -10.46
C ALA A 309 -2.37 27.07 -11.77
#